data_68b7c09a3b4be3ace4eb632cc9c6bb2a
#
_entry.id   68b7c09a3b4be3ace4eb632cc9c6bb2a
#
_cell.length_a   1.000
_cell.length_b   1.000
_cell.length_c   1.000
_cell.angle_alpha   90.00
_cell.angle_beta   90.00
_cell.angle_gamma   90.00
#
_symmetry.space_group_name_H-M   'P 1'
#
loop_
_entity.id
_entity.type
_entity.pdbx_description
1 polymer ?
#
loop_
_entity_poly.entity_id
_entity_poly.type
_entity_poly.pdbx_seq_one_letter_code
_entity_poly.pdbx_strand_id
1 'polypeptide(L)'
;MKELENLLERVIQRANINLREISFDVTPVVKKLVPLSQMEKFYAFYGISNQHPLDFQFQHANLAGSYFLGKCRVNNSILYKSDIRGDELKKKGDIFRFKNFEIPITRDEGIDIEDSFLIKTLVHNFSHDPETLERFFIKDTISTQYANIHGSPSDGCFLGPFATVDLTTMRDCIIGAFSYVQAQEIGHMNINPGTVWVCNPGVFNFLYRYDLDRLNEYISFGPGSSPRGVFMAVAEVCKDDFQSIFDRVHVEHPVVVPDSASVDRYALVKPETHISDNVLVAQRAFVQNAWLGKGANAQENCYIINSRLEGNNVTAHGAKILYTELDQNTFVGFNSFLNGRPDKKLKIGEGCIIMPHTIIDSEKPLNIPAGHLVWGLITSPEDVEAHTLAIDKFASISGHFSVGNLFFEGSGAAFVDAFEHRIQHILEANGAFFDGTDNQGHAQLNQNISFNTLQPYSEGELKGLYPTIVIRP
;
A
#
# COMPACT_ATOMS: atom_id res chain seq x y z
N MET A 1 -8.35 28.14 -10.16
CA MET A 1 -8.73 28.03 -8.70
C MET A 1 -10.22 27.76 -8.53
N LYS A 2 -11.11 28.64 -9.02
CA LYS A 2 -12.57 28.45 -8.86
C LYS A 2 -13.07 27.11 -9.44
N GLU A 3 -12.57 26.70 -10.59
CA GLU A 3 -12.93 25.41 -11.19
C GLU A 3 -12.46 24.23 -10.33
N LEU A 4 -11.28 24.31 -9.71
CA LEU A 4 -10.78 23.28 -8.80
C LEU A 4 -11.61 23.23 -7.51
N GLU A 5 -12.04 24.36 -6.96
CA GLU A 5 -12.98 24.41 -5.84
C GLU A 5 -14.32 23.77 -6.21
N ASN A 6 -14.87 24.11 -7.38
CA ASN A 6 -16.12 23.53 -7.85
C ASN A 6 -16.02 22.01 -8.03
N LEU A 7 -14.89 21.53 -8.56
CA LEU A 7 -14.64 20.11 -8.67
C LEU A 7 -14.57 19.42 -7.31
N LEU A 8 -13.86 20.00 -6.35
CA LEU A 8 -13.77 19.48 -4.98
C LEU A 8 -15.14 19.40 -4.30
N GLU A 9 -15.93 20.48 -4.37
CA GLU A 9 -17.29 20.53 -3.82
C GLU A 9 -18.19 19.45 -4.48
N ARG A 10 -18.08 19.27 -5.79
CA ARG A 10 -18.82 18.21 -6.50
C ARG A 10 -18.47 16.83 -6.02
N VAL A 11 -17.18 16.49 -5.88
CA VAL A 11 -16.74 15.18 -5.40
C VAL A 11 -17.23 14.93 -3.97
N ILE A 12 -17.14 15.94 -3.09
CA ILE A 12 -17.66 15.84 -1.71
C ILE A 12 -19.17 15.56 -1.71
N GLN A 13 -19.94 16.27 -2.53
CA GLN A 13 -21.40 16.07 -2.62
C GLN A 13 -21.76 14.67 -3.10
N ARG A 14 -21.04 14.14 -4.10
CA ARG A 14 -21.28 12.78 -4.60
C ARG A 14 -20.98 11.73 -3.54
N ALA A 15 -19.85 11.82 -2.86
CA ALA A 15 -19.53 10.92 -1.75
C ALA A 15 -20.60 10.96 -0.64
N ASN A 16 -21.09 12.16 -0.27
CA ASN A 16 -22.14 12.30 0.74
C ASN A 16 -23.47 11.69 0.29
N ILE A 17 -23.80 11.75 -1.00
CA ILE A 17 -25.00 11.08 -1.54
C ILE A 17 -24.88 9.56 -1.40
N ASN A 18 -23.74 8.99 -1.72
CA ASN A 18 -23.52 7.55 -1.65
C ASN A 18 -23.52 7.06 -0.19
N LEU A 19 -22.94 7.81 0.72
CA LEU A 19 -22.83 7.44 2.13
C LEU A 19 -24.03 7.88 3.01
N ARG A 20 -25.11 8.43 2.43
CA ARG A 20 -26.26 8.95 3.15
C ARG A 20 -26.96 7.91 4.04
N GLU A 21 -27.02 6.65 3.60
CA GLU A 21 -27.68 5.58 4.34
C GLU A 21 -26.89 5.17 5.59
N ILE A 22 -25.59 5.40 5.59
CA ILE A 22 -24.70 5.19 6.73
C ILE A 22 -24.65 6.44 7.63
N SER A 23 -25.30 7.54 7.22
CA SER A 23 -25.35 8.82 7.95
C SER A 23 -23.96 9.42 8.19
N PHE A 24 -23.06 9.33 7.21
CA PHE A 24 -21.71 9.87 7.29
C PHE A 24 -21.54 11.06 6.34
N ASP A 25 -21.09 12.19 6.90
CA ASP A 25 -20.73 13.39 6.14
C ASP A 25 -19.21 13.52 6.04
N VAL A 26 -18.70 13.42 4.81
CA VAL A 26 -17.25 13.55 4.53
C VAL A 26 -16.77 15.00 4.58
N THR A 27 -17.67 15.98 4.50
CA THR A 27 -17.34 17.42 4.38
C THR A 27 -16.42 17.90 5.51
N PRO A 28 -16.71 17.68 6.82
CA PRO A 28 -15.84 18.15 7.89
C PRO A 28 -14.46 17.45 7.88
N VAL A 29 -14.39 16.26 7.32
CA VAL A 29 -13.14 15.48 7.27
C VAL A 29 -12.22 15.99 6.18
N VAL A 30 -12.73 16.34 4.99
CA VAL A 30 -11.89 16.54 3.81
C VAL A 30 -11.76 17.98 3.33
N LYS A 31 -12.73 18.87 3.61
CA LYS A 31 -12.80 20.22 3.00
C LYS A 31 -11.56 21.09 3.23
N LYS A 32 -10.81 20.87 4.30
CA LYS A 32 -9.59 21.65 4.62
C LYS A 32 -8.32 20.80 4.69
N LEU A 33 -8.41 19.56 4.27
CA LEU A 33 -7.32 18.59 4.46
C LEU A 33 -6.08 18.93 3.62
N VAL A 34 -6.28 19.43 2.41
CA VAL A 34 -5.20 19.92 1.53
C VAL A 34 -5.53 21.35 1.09
N PRO A 35 -4.66 22.34 1.36
CA PRO A 35 -4.85 23.68 0.87
C PRO A 35 -4.87 23.73 -0.67
N LEU A 36 -5.82 24.42 -1.26
CA LEU A 36 -5.91 24.57 -2.72
C LEU A 36 -4.62 25.10 -3.35
N SER A 37 -3.93 26.02 -2.65
CA SER A 37 -2.63 26.55 -3.09
C SER A 37 -1.52 25.48 -3.20
N GLN A 38 -1.64 24.36 -2.53
CA GLN A 38 -0.74 23.22 -2.70
C GLN A 38 -1.13 22.35 -3.90
N MET A 39 -2.41 22.26 -4.19
CA MET A 39 -2.91 21.49 -5.34
C MET A 39 -2.68 22.20 -6.68
N GLU A 40 -2.49 23.53 -6.68
CA GLU A 40 -2.22 24.29 -7.91
C GLU A 40 -0.75 24.31 -8.35
N LYS A 41 0.18 24.05 -7.43
CA LYS A 41 1.64 24.14 -7.66
C LYS A 41 2.25 22.78 -7.95
N PHE A 42 1.93 22.18 -9.11
CA PHE A 42 2.42 20.86 -9.29
C PHE A 42 2.47 20.36 -10.71
N TYR A 43 3.02 19.21 -10.79
CA TYR A 43 3.21 18.35 -11.94
C TYR A 43 2.87 16.91 -11.55
N ALA A 44 2.55 16.09 -12.53
CA ALA A 44 2.42 14.65 -12.39
C ALA A 44 3.66 13.96 -12.96
N PHE A 45 3.98 12.79 -12.42
CA PHE A 45 5.04 11.92 -12.91
C PHE A 45 4.44 10.69 -13.57
N TYR A 46 5.06 10.18 -14.62
CA TYR A 46 4.68 8.93 -15.23
C TYR A 46 5.90 8.12 -15.66
N GLY A 47 5.82 6.80 -15.42
CA GLY A 47 6.83 5.85 -15.84
C GLY A 47 6.48 5.20 -17.17
N ILE A 48 7.49 5.00 -18.00
CA ILE A 48 7.40 4.26 -19.27
C ILE A 48 8.42 3.14 -19.22
N SER A 49 8.00 1.93 -19.52
CA SER A 49 8.88 0.79 -19.73
C SER A 49 8.46 0.03 -20.98
N ASN A 50 9.25 -0.97 -21.37
CA ASN A 50 8.88 -1.85 -22.47
C ASN A 50 7.58 -2.62 -22.23
N GLN A 51 7.21 -2.81 -20.96
CA GLN A 51 5.98 -3.50 -20.57
C GLN A 51 4.82 -2.55 -20.37
N HIS A 52 5.09 -1.29 -19.97
CA HIS A 52 4.11 -0.27 -19.67
C HIS A 52 4.35 0.93 -20.59
N PRO A 53 3.85 0.89 -21.84
CA PRO A 53 3.95 2.01 -22.76
C PRO A 53 3.10 3.18 -22.26
N LEU A 54 3.37 4.36 -22.80
CA LEU A 54 2.61 5.55 -22.50
C LEU A 54 1.16 5.40 -22.97
N ASP A 55 0.21 5.31 -22.04
CA ASP A 55 -1.23 5.25 -22.31
C ASP A 55 -2.01 5.90 -21.17
N PHE A 56 -2.30 7.21 -21.30
CA PHE A 56 -3.03 7.99 -20.32
C PHE A 56 -4.17 8.76 -20.95
N GLN A 57 -5.25 8.86 -20.19
CA GLN A 57 -6.33 9.78 -20.49
C GLN A 57 -6.68 10.60 -19.25
N PHE A 58 -6.48 11.91 -19.33
CA PHE A 58 -6.84 12.86 -18.28
C PHE A 58 -7.89 13.83 -18.80
N GLN A 59 -8.96 14.02 -18.04
CA GLN A 59 -10.01 14.94 -18.41
C GLN A 59 -10.54 15.67 -17.17
N HIS A 60 -10.44 16.99 -17.17
CA HIS A 60 -10.92 17.83 -16.07
C HIS A 60 -10.47 17.29 -14.71
N ALA A 61 -9.18 17.07 -14.57
CA ALA A 61 -8.57 16.40 -13.42
C ALA A 61 -7.43 17.22 -12.84
N ASN A 62 -7.22 17.10 -11.52
CA ASN A 62 -6.05 17.59 -10.82
C ASN A 62 -5.16 16.41 -10.45
N LEU A 63 -3.87 16.45 -10.80
CA LEU A 63 -2.96 15.29 -10.61
C LEU A 63 -1.81 15.57 -9.64
N ALA A 64 -1.76 16.71 -9.07
CA ALA A 64 -0.91 17.29 -8.00
C ALA A 64 0.23 16.42 -7.45
N GLY A 65 1.33 16.31 -8.19
CA GLY A 65 2.52 15.56 -7.77
C GLY A 65 2.31 14.05 -7.67
N SER A 66 1.27 13.53 -8.34
CA SER A 66 0.95 12.12 -8.37
C SER A 66 1.78 11.38 -9.41
N TYR A 67 1.99 10.11 -9.17
CA TYR A 67 2.78 9.20 -9.98
C TYR A 67 1.89 8.17 -10.67
N PHE A 68 2.21 7.86 -11.92
CA PHE A 68 1.44 6.90 -12.73
C PHE A 68 2.38 5.89 -13.38
N LEU A 69 1.98 4.63 -13.36
CA LEU A 69 2.60 3.55 -14.10
C LEU A 69 1.50 2.64 -14.68
N GLY A 70 1.66 2.25 -15.94
CA GLY A 70 0.66 1.47 -16.65
C GLY A 70 -0.51 2.33 -17.17
N LYS A 71 -1.51 1.68 -17.75
CA LYS A 71 -2.66 2.33 -18.39
C LYS A 71 -3.60 2.93 -17.36
N CYS A 72 -3.84 4.24 -17.44
CA CYS A 72 -4.66 4.97 -16.49
C CYS A 72 -5.56 6.00 -17.15
N ARG A 73 -6.78 6.14 -16.64
CA ARG A 73 -7.73 7.20 -16.98
C ARG A 73 -8.19 7.92 -15.73
N VAL A 74 -8.11 9.23 -15.73
CA VAL A 74 -8.54 10.08 -14.62
C VAL A 74 -9.51 11.14 -15.12
N ASN A 75 -10.76 11.04 -14.70
CA ASN A 75 -11.83 11.94 -15.14
C ASN A 75 -12.47 12.62 -13.92
N ASN A 76 -12.71 13.94 -14.01
CA ASN A 76 -13.40 14.73 -12.98
C ASN A 76 -12.90 14.44 -11.54
N SER A 77 -11.60 14.22 -11.37
CA SER A 77 -11.03 13.72 -10.11
C SER A 77 -9.86 14.59 -9.64
N ILE A 78 -9.60 14.55 -8.35
CA ILE A 78 -8.50 15.24 -7.70
C ILE A 78 -7.57 14.22 -7.08
N LEU A 79 -6.33 14.17 -7.55
CA LEU A 79 -5.26 13.37 -6.99
C LEU A 79 -4.20 14.27 -6.38
N TYR A 80 -3.81 14.02 -5.14
CA TYR A 80 -2.78 14.79 -4.45
C TYR A 80 -1.68 13.87 -3.94
N LYS A 81 -0.51 13.91 -4.59
CA LYS A 81 0.67 13.11 -4.24
C LYS A 81 0.34 11.62 -4.08
N SER A 82 -0.53 11.09 -4.93
CA SER A 82 -0.96 9.70 -4.93
C SER A 82 -0.16 8.88 -5.94
N ASP A 83 0.00 7.60 -5.67
CA ASP A 83 0.74 6.67 -6.52
C ASP A 83 -0.24 5.71 -7.17
N ILE A 84 -0.34 5.74 -8.49
CA ILE A 84 -1.26 4.91 -9.26
C ILE A 84 -0.42 3.90 -10.04
N ARG A 85 -0.44 2.67 -9.56
CA ARG A 85 0.41 1.58 -10.03
C ARG A 85 -0.37 0.51 -10.76
N GLY A 86 -0.01 0.26 -12.00
CA GLY A 86 -0.55 -0.79 -12.85
C GLY A 86 0.53 -1.66 -13.48
N ASP A 87 1.61 -1.90 -12.74
CA ASP A 87 2.76 -2.68 -13.18
C ASP A 87 2.47 -4.19 -13.28
N GLU A 88 1.41 -4.67 -12.68
CA GLU A 88 0.93 -6.05 -12.80
C GLU A 88 -0.28 -6.19 -13.73
N LEU A 89 -0.67 -5.13 -14.42
CA LEU A 89 -1.77 -5.15 -15.37
C LEU A 89 -1.45 -6.00 -16.60
N LYS A 90 -2.43 -6.76 -17.05
CA LYS A 90 -2.32 -7.64 -18.22
C LYS A 90 -2.69 -6.92 -19.50
N LYS A 91 -2.16 -7.41 -20.60
CA LYS A 91 -2.45 -6.92 -21.96
C LYS A 91 -3.41 -7.86 -22.66
N LYS A 92 -4.07 -7.34 -23.69
CA LYS A 92 -4.87 -8.15 -24.61
C LYS A 92 -4.03 -9.29 -25.18
N GLY A 93 -4.53 -10.51 -25.01
CA GLY A 93 -3.85 -11.74 -25.46
C GLY A 93 -3.08 -12.45 -24.35
N ASP A 94 -2.85 -11.81 -23.21
CA ASP A 94 -2.33 -12.49 -22.01
C ASP A 94 -3.37 -13.51 -21.52
N ILE A 95 -2.92 -14.44 -20.69
CA ILE A 95 -3.78 -15.46 -20.09
C ILE A 95 -3.82 -15.25 -18.59
N PHE A 96 -5.04 -15.09 -18.08
CA PHE A 96 -5.29 -15.17 -16.64
C PHE A 96 -5.54 -16.64 -16.25
N ARG A 97 -4.78 -17.14 -15.27
CA ARG A 97 -4.93 -18.50 -14.75
C ARG A 97 -5.61 -18.49 -13.41
N PHE A 98 -6.73 -19.20 -13.32
CA PHE A 98 -7.48 -19.36 -12.08
C PHE A 98 -7.83 -20.85 -11.90
N LYS A 99 -7.23 -21.49 -10.90
CA LYS A 99 -7.35 -22.95 -10.70
C LYS A 99 -6.96 -23.70 -11.97
N ASN A 100 -7.89 -24.47 -12.55
CA ASN A 100 -7.69 -25.24 -13.77
C ASN A 100 -8.18 -24.52 -15.05
N PHE A 101 -8.59 -23.24 -14.91
CA PHE A 101 -9.09 -22.45 -16.04
C PHE A 101 -8.02 -21.49 -16.54
N GLU A 102 -7.93 -21.38 -17.85
CA GLU A 102 -7.18 -20.37 -18.55
C GLU A 102 -8.15 -19.40 -19.23
N ILE A 103 -8.09 -18.14 -18.87
CA ILE A 103 -9.02 -17.10 -19.35
C ILE A 103 -8.21 -16.10 -20.16
N PRO A 104 -8.43 -15.99 -21.49
CA PRO A 104 -7.74 -15.01 -22.30
C PRO A 104 -8.23 -13.60 -22.00
N ILE A 105 -7.30 -12.68 -21.80
CA ILE A 105 -7.59 -11.25 -21.64
C ILE A 105 -8.02 -10.67 -22.99
N THR A 106 -9.20 -10.09 -23.05
CA THR A 106 -9.83 -9.63 -24.30
C THR A 106 -9.50 -8.21 -24.67
N ARG A 107 -9.08 -7.39 -23.70
CA ARG A 107 -8.61 -6.01 -23.85
C ARG A 107 -7.53 -5.73 -22.81
N ASP A 108 -6.73 -4.70 -23.02
CA ASP A 108 -5.76 -4.28 -22.02
C ASP A 108 -6.46 -3.87 -20.73
N GLU A 109 -5.93 -4.32 -19.62
CA GLU A 109 -6.36 -3.84 -18.31
C GLU A 109 -5.93 -2.38 -18.10
N GLY A 110 -6.67 -1.66 -17.28
CA GLY A 110 -6.39 -0.27 -16.96
C GLY A 110 -7.06 0.15 -15.65
N ILE A 111 -6.59 1.25 -15.10
CA ILE A 111 -7.13 1.86 -13.90
C ILE A 111 -7.99 3.05 -14.29
N ASP A 112 -9.28 3.01 -13.99
CA ASP A 112 -10.23 4.09 -14.22
C ASP A 112 -10.56 4.80 -12.89
N ILE A 113 -10.24 6.10 -12.79
CA ILE A 113 -10.54 6.94 -11.61
C ILE A 113 -11.52 8.03 -12.05
N GLU A 114 -12.71 8.05 -11.46
CA GLU A 114 -13.79 8.97 -11.83
C GLU A 114 -14.43 9.62 -10.60
N ASP A 115 -14.73 10.92 -10.69
CA ASP A 115 -15.42 11.69 -9.64
C ASP A 115 -14.88 11.44 -8.21
N SER A 116 -13.56 11.31 -8.07
CA SER A 116 -12.90 10.86 -6.84
C SER A 116 -11.87 11.85 -6.31
N PHE A 117 -11.56 11.76 -5.00
CA PHE A 117 -10.52 12.56 -4.36
C PHE A 117 -9.55 11.65 -3.59
N LEU A 118 -8.32 11.50 -4.10
CA LEU A 118 -7.29 10.64 -3.52
C LEU A 118 -6.14 11.49 -2.98
N ILE A 119 -5.83 11.35 -1.68
CA ILE A 119 -4.80 12.14 -1.00
C ILE A 119 -3.69 11.22 -0.51
N LYS A 120 -2.50 11.31 -1.10
CA LYS A 120 -1.34 10.47 -0.76
C LYS A 120 -1.74 8.98 -0.67
N THR A 121 -2.60 8.56 -1.57
CA THR A 121 -3.13 7.20 -1.65
C THR A 121 -2.26 6.37 -2.59
N LEU A 122 -1.94 5.16 -2.18
CA LEU A 122 -1.38 4.15 -3.08
C LEU A 122 -2.54 3.34 -3.70
N VAL A 123 -2.58 3.30 -5.02
CA VAL A 123 -3.46 2.41 -5.79
C VAL A 123 -2.57 1.44 -6.53
N HIS A 124 -2.71 0.16 -6.24
CA HIS A 124 -1.97 -0.91 -6.89
C HIS A 124 -2.96 -2.00 -7.33
N ASN A 125 -3.07 -2.23 -8.62
CA ASN A 125 -4.07 -3.14 -9.18
C ASN A 125 -3.43 -4.21 -10.06
N PHE A 126 -3.98 -5.42 -9.96
CA PHE A 126 -3.66 -6.59 -10.78
C PHE A 126 -4.91 -7.47 -10.90
N SER A 127 -4.97 -8.31 -11.93
CA SER A 127 -6.08 -9.26 -12.12
C SER A 127 -6.10 -10.30 -11.00
N HIS A 128 -7.20 -10.40 -10.28
CA HIS A 128 -7.40 -11.41 -9.24
C HIS A 128 -8.80 -12.04 -9.26
N ASP A 129 -9.77 -11.36 -9.85
CA ASP A 129 -11.17 -11.80 -9.90
C ASP A 129 -11.49 -12.36 -11.29
N PRO A 130 -11.79 -13.67 -11.42
CA PRO A 130 -12.12 -14.29 -12.70
C PRO A 130 -13.46 -13.83 -13.29
N GLU A 131 -14.35 -13.26 -12.47
CA GLU A 131 -15.66 -12.76 -12.92
C GLU A 131 -15.58 -11.30 -13.39
N THR A 132 -14.60 -10.52 -12.89
CA THR A 132 -14.47 -9.09 -13.18
C THR A 132 -13.07 -8.74 -13.69
N LEU A 133 -12.61 -9.48 -14.69
CA LEU A 133 -11.33 -9.19 -15.36
C LEU A 133 -11.36 -7.83 -16.06
N GLU A 134 -10.20 -7.16 -16.12
CA GLU A 134 -9.97 -5.92 -16.87
C GLU A 134 -10.72 -4.69 -16.31
N ARG A 135 -11.39 -4.80 -15.16
CA ARG A 135 -12.19 -3.73 -14.58
C ARG A 135 -11.63 -3.27 -13.23
N PHE A 136 -10.75 -2.30 -13.28
CA PHE A 136 -10.25 -1.63 -12.07
C PHE A 136 -10.75 -0.19 -12.06
N PHE A 137 -11.69 0.10 -11.19
CA PHE A 137 -12.26 1.43 -11.09
C PHE A 137 -12.29 1.94 -9.66
N ILE A 138 -12.07 3.24 -9.53
CA ILE A 138 -12.27 4.00 -8.30
C ILE A 138 -13.22 5.14 -8.66
N LYS A 139 -14.45 5.07 -8.18
CA LYS A 139 -15.51 5.99 -8.54
C LYS A 139 -16.18 6.58 -7.31
N ASP A 140 -16.55 7.87 -7.39
CA ASP A 140 -17.24 8.57 -6.29
C ASP A 140 -16.60 8.36 -4.91
N THR A 141 -15.29 8.13 -4.88
CA THR A 141 -14.55 7.67 -3.70
C THR A 141 -13.63 8.75 -3.17
N ILE A 142 -13.58 8.90 -1.86
CA ILE A 142 -12.63 9.77 -1.17
C ILE A 142 -11.67 8.92 -0.34
N SER A 143 -10.38 9.03 -0.62
CA SER A 143 -9.32 8.36 0.12
C SER A 143 -8.36 9.35 0.73
N THR A 144 -8.05 9.19 2.00
CA THR A 144 -7.22 10.12 2.75
C THR A 144 -5.79 9.61 2.95
N GLN A 145 -4.95 10.35 3.68
CA GLN A 145 -3.50 10.19 3.69
C GLN A 145 -3.05 8.77 4.01
N TYR A 146 -2.16 8.26 3.17
CA TYR A 146 -1.49 6.96 3.34
C TYR A 146 -2.41 5.74 3.30
N ALA A 147 -3.61 5.91 2.75
CA ALA A 147 -4.48 4.77 2.45
C ALA A 147 -3.93 3.96 1.27
N ASN A 148 -4.24 2.67 1.27
CA ASN A 148 -3.90 1.74 0.18
C ASN A 148 -5.18 1.13 -0.40
N ILE A 149 -5.31 1.18 -1.72
CA ILE A 149 -6.35 0.50 -2.49
C ILE A 149 -5.63 -0.53 -3.36
N HIS A 150 -5.65 -1.78 -2.94
CA HIS A 150 -4.84 -2.84 -3.53
C HIS A 150 -5.74 -3.93 -4.12
N GLY A 151 -5.74 -4.06 -5.45
CA GLY A 151 -6.60 -5.00 -6.15
C GLY A 151 -8.10 -4.85 -5.82
N SER A 152 -8.58 -3.62 -5.56
CA SER A 152 -9.88 -3.38 -4.92
C SER A 152 -10.69 -2.33 -5.67
N PRO A 153 -11.63 -2.73 -6.55
CA PRO A 153 -12.60 -1.82 -7.12
C PRO A 153 -13.43 -1.10 -6.05
N SER A 154 -13.70 0.20 -6.23
CA SER A 154 -14.27 1.06 -5.22
C SER A 154 -15.32 1.99 -5.83
N ASP A 155 -16.54 1.97 -5.30
CA ASP A 155 -17.65 2.83 -5.72
C ASP A 155 -18.33 3.47 -4.50
N GLY A 156 -18.37 4.80 -4.44
CA GLY A 156 -19.08 5.53 -3.39
C GLY A 156 -18.47 5.42 -1.99
N CYS A 157 -17.15 5.23 -1.86
CA CYS A 157 -16.53 4.89 -0.60
C CYS A 157 -15.75 6.05 0.04
N PHE A 158 -15.53 5.92 1.36
CA PHE A 158 -14.60 6.77 2.13
C PHE A 158 -13.55 5.90 2.82
N LEU A 159 -12.27 6.22 2.62
CA LEU A 159 -11.14 5.61 3.29
C LEU A 159 -10.44 6.61 4.20
N GLY A 160 -10.38 6.31 5.50
CA GLY A 160 -9.66 7.09 6.50
C GLY A 160 -8.14 6.99 6.37
N PRO A 161 -7.38 7.81 7.11
CA PRO A 161 -5.92 7.77 7.06
C PRO A 161 -5.36 6.38 7.40
N PHE A 162 -4.39 5.93 6.62
CA PHE A 162 -3.77 4.61 6.74
C PHE A 162 -4.74 3.42 6.58
N ALA A 163 -5.95 3.61 6.08
CA ALA A 163 -6.82 2.50 5.74
C ALA A 163 -6.24 1.69 4.59
N THR A 164 -6.32 0.38 4.66
CA THR A 164 -5.90 -0.51 3.57
C THR A 164 -7.08 -1.40 3.18
N VAL A 165 -7.43 -1.39 1.91
CA VAL A 165 -8.39 -2.33 1.33
C VAL A 165 -7.66 -3.16 0.31
N ASP A 166 -7.78 -4.48 0.45
CA ASP A 166 -6.96 -5.43 -0.24
C ASP A 166 -7.84 -6.56 -0.80
N LEU A 167 -7.77 -6.78 -2.12
CA LEU A 167 -8.56 -7.80 -2.82
C LEU A 167 -10.05 -7.78 -2.46
N THR A 168 -10.63 -6.58 -2.33
CA THR A 168 -12.00 -6.39 -1.85
C THR A 168 -12.75 -5.40 -2.73
N THR A 169 -13.79 -5.83 -3.40
CA THR A 169 -14.70 -4.93 -4.11
C THR A 169 -15.62 -4.22 -3.12
N MET A 170 -15.68 -2.88 -3.21
CA MET A 170 -16.42 -2.07 -2.25
C MET A 170 -17.49 -1.20 -2.90
N ARG A 171 -18.65 -1.11 -2.24
CA ARG A 171 -19.71 -0.18 -2.61
C ARG A 171 -20.30 0.53 -1.38
N ASP A 172 -20.35 1.86 -1.44
CA ASP A 172 -20.96 2.70 -0.39
C ASP A 172 -20.46 2.35 1.02
N CYS A 173 -19.14 2.23 1.18
CA CYS A 173 -18.50 1.79 2.42
C CYS A 173 -17.66 2.90 3.06
N ILE A 174 -17.56 2.85 4.38
CA ILE A 174 -16.62 3.63 5.18
C ILE A 174 -15.58 2.68 5.74
N ILE A 175 -14.31 2.93 5.43
CA ILE A 175 -13.18 2.22 6.01
C ILE A 175 -12.48 3.17 6.98
N GLY A 176 -12.58 2.89 8.27
CA GLY A 176 -12.02 3.72 9.33
C GLY A 176 -10.50 3.83 9.26
N ALA A 177 -9.96 4.85 9.90
CA ALA A 177 -8.52 5.07 9.93
C ALA A 177 -7.78 3.86 10.52
N PHE A 178 -6.60 3.56 9.97
CA PHE A 178 -5.75 2.44 10.39
C PHE A 178 -6.48 1.09 10.40
N SER A 179 -7.40 0.86 9.45
CA SER A 179 -8.08 -0.42 9.28
C SER A 179 -7.56 -1.16 8.06
N TYR A 180 -7.48 -2.48 8.16
CA TYR A 180 -7.19 -3.38 7.05
C TYR A 180 -8.40 -4.26 6.76
N VAL A 181 -8.82 -4.32 5.50
CA VAL A 181 -9.96 -5.11 5.05
C VAL A 181 -9.58 -5.95 3.84
N GLN A 182 -9.76 -7.27 3.95
CA GLN A 182 -9.64 -8.24 2.87
C GLN A 182 -10.83 -9.20 2.95
N ALA A 183 -11.90 -8.95 2.19
CA ALA A 183 -13.20 -9.61 2.39
C ALA A 183 -13.99 -9.88 1.09
N GLN A 184 -13.31 -10.07 -0.04
CA GLN A 184 -13.89 -10.30 -1.38
C GLN A 184 -14.83 -9.15 -1.83
N GLU A 185 -16.05 -9.06 -1.29
CA GLU A 185 -17.03 -8.02 -1.63
C GLU A 185 -17.72 -7.51 -0.36
N ILE A 186 -17.82 -6.18 -0.23
CA ILE A 186 -18.55 -5.52 0.86
C ILE A 186 -19.39 -4.36 0.32
N GLY A 187 -20.57 -4.14 0.93
CA GLY A 187 -21.45 -3.04 0.57
C GLY A 187 -22.16 -2.45 1.77
N HIS A 188 -22.39 -1.13 1.75
CA HIS A 188 -23.13 -0.40 2.79
C HIS A 188 -22.61 -0.64 4.21
N MET A 189 -21.29 -0.75 4.39
CA MET A 189 -20.67 -1.06 5.68
C MET A 189 -19.88 0.12 6.23
N ASN A 190 -19.89 0.24 7.56
CA ASN A 190 -19.02 1.14 8.30
C ASN A 190 -18.03 0.30 9.13
N ILE A 191 -16.79 0.25 8.68
CA ILE A 191 -15.69 -0.40 9.37
C ILE A 191 -15.06 0.61 10.32
N ASN A 192 -15.12 0.33 11.60
CA ASN A 192 -14.56 1.21 12.63
C ASN A 192 -13.04 1.34 12.54
N PRO A 193 -12.46 2.48 12.94
CA PRO A 193 -11.02 2.64 13.00
C PRO A 193 -10.30 1.53 13.78
N GLY A 194 -9.10 1.15 13.34
CA GLY A 194 -8.29 0.13 13.98
C GLY A 194 -8.83 -1.30 13.85
N THR A 195 -9.64 -1.58 12.83
CA THR A 195 -10.14 -2.93 12.54
C THR A 195 -9.23 -3.63 11.53
N VAL A 196 -8.74 -4.81 11.86
CA VAL A 196 -8.05 -5.72 10.93
C VAL A 196 -8.97 -6.89 10.65
N TRP A 197 -9.46 -6.99 9.42
CA TRP A 197 -10.45 -7.98 9.03
C TRP A 197 -10.03 -8.71 7.76
N VAL A 198 -9.86 -10.03 7.89
CA VAL A 198 -9.55 -10.93 6.77
C VAL A 198 -10.60 -12.01 6.73
N CYS A 199 -11.39 -12.07 5.68
CA CYS A 199 -12.51 -12.97 5.55
C CYS A 199 -12.54 -13.66 4.18
N ASN A 200 -12.64 -14.98 4.21
CA ASN A 200 -13.06 -15.78 3.06
C ASN A 200 -14.41 -16.39 3.40
N PRO A 201 -15.52 -15.88 2.84
CA PRO A 201 -16.86 -16.27 3.23
C PRO A 201 -17.08 -17.79 3.21
N GLY A 202 -17.59 -18.34 4.31
CA GLY A 202 -17.82 -19.77 4.46
C GLY A 202 -16.57 -20.62 4.73
N VAL A 203 -15.39 -20.03 4.76
CA VAL A 203 -14.12 -20.74 5.00
C VAL A 203 -13.46 -20.30 6.29
N PHE A 204 -13.17 -19.00 6.42
CA PHE A 204 -12.63 -18.43 7.65
C PHE A 204 -12.98 -16.95 7.81
N ASN A 205 -12.92 -16.48 9.05
CA ASN A 205 -13.07 -15.09 9.43
C ASN A 205 -12.07 -14.75 10.54
N PHE A 206 -11.10 -13.86 10.25
CA PHE A 206 -10.13 -13.31 11.18
C PHE A 206 -10.46 -11.86 11.42
N LEU A 207 -10.76 -11.50 12.67
CA LEU A 207 -11.11 -10.13 13.05
C LEU A 207 -10.35 -9.72 14.31
N TYR A 208 -9.52 -8.70 14.18
CA TYR A 208 -8.87 -8.03 15.31
C TYR A 208 -9.31 -6.58 15.39
N ARG A 209 -9.51 -6.07 16.60
CA ARG A 209 -9.83 -4.66 16.84
C ARG A 209 -8.89 -4.06 17.84
N TYR A 210 -8.29 -2.95 17.46
CA TYR A 210 -7.48 -2.16 18.39
C TYR A 210 -8.35 -1.51 19.48
N ASP A 211 -7.80 -1.40 20.68
CA ASP A 211 -8.24 -0.40 21.64
C ASP A 211 -7.86 0.97 21.08
N LEU A 212 -8.84 1.85 20.89
CA LEU A 212 -8.64 3.15 20.25
C LEU A 212 -7.80 4.12 21.10
N ASP A 213 -7.86 4.03 22.41
CA ASP A 213 -7.05 4.88 23.30
C ASP A 213 -5.57 4.49 23.14
N ARG A 214 -5.27 3.19 23.11
CA ARG A 214 -3.93 2.69 22.85
C ARG A 214 -3.45 3.02 21.43
N LEU A 215 -4.31 2.88 20.43
CA LEU A 215 -3.98 3.20 19.05
C LEU A 215 -3.67 4.70 18.87
N ASN A 216 -4.36 5.59 19.56
CA ASN A 216 -4.15 7.03 19.51
C ASN A 216 -2.76 7.47 20.00
N GLU A 217 -2.05 6.66 20.77
CA GLU A 217 -0.65 6.92 21.14
C GLU A 217 0.27 6.84 19.92
N TYR A 218 -0.05 5.97 18.96
CA TYR A 218 0.74 5.74 17.74
C TYR A 218 0.28 6.57 16.56
N ILE A 219 -1.02 6.68 16.39
CA ILE A 219 -1.63 7.45 15.31
C ILE A 219 -2.91 8.10 15.79
N SER A 220 -2.91 9.41 15.80
CA SER A 220 -4.10 10.21 16.07
C SER A 220 -4.58 10.87 14.79
N PHE A 221 -5.88 10.89 14.60
CA PHE A 221 -6.55 11.47 13.46
C PHE A 221 -7.80 12.22 13.88
N GLY A 222 -8.11 13.29 13.19
CA GLY A 222 -9.28 14.12 13.48
C GLY A 222 -9.81 14.77 12.21
N PRO A 223 -11.08 15.19 12.22
CA PRO A 223 -11.69 15.85 11.07
C PRO A 223 -10.86 17.04 10.58
N GLY A 224 -10.61 17.09 9.26
CA GLY A 224 -9.91 18.21 8.62
C GLY A 224 -8.43 18.37 8.97
N SER A 225 -7.82 17.40 9.63
CA SER A 225 -6.40 17.43 10.00
C SER A 225 -5.63 16.23 9.45
N SER A 226 -4.34 16.46 9.14
CA SER A 226 -3.43 15.35 8.83
C SER A 226 -3.19 14.47 10.05
N PRO A 227 -2.99 13.16 9.88
CA PRO A 227 -2.67 12.26 10.98
C PRO A 227 -1.37 12.69 11.68
N ARG A 228 -1.29 12.39 12.99
CA ARG A 228 -0.14 12.70 13.85
C ARG A 228 0.21 11.45 14.68
N GLY A 229 1.35 11.48 15.35
CA GLY A 229 1.80 10.42 16.25
C GLY A 229 3.09 9.77 15.79
N VAL A 230 3.48 8.68 16.44
CA VAL A 230 4.75 7.97 16.22
C VAL A 230 4.92 7.55 14.76
N PHE A 231 3.85 7.08 14.13
CA PHE A 231 3.85 6.72 12.70
C PHE A 231 4.27 7.88 11.80
N MET A 232 3.80 9.07 12.10
CA MET A 232 4.11 10.26 11.30
C MET A 232 5.48 10.83 11.62
N ALA A 233 5.92 10.72 12.88
CA ALA A 233 7.23 11.24 13.30
C ALA A 233 8.37 10.64 12.48
N VAL A 234 8.34 9.34 12.18
CA VAL A 234 9.34 8.67 11.33
C VAL A 234 9.36 9.26 9.92
N ALA A 235 8.18 9.46 9.30
CA ALA A 235 8.09 10.02 7.96
C ALA A 235 8.49 11.51 7.90
N GLU A 236 8.16 12.29 8.91
CA GLU A 236 8.51 13.72 8.96
C GLU A 236 10.02 13.94 9.10
N VAL A 237 10.74 13.11 9.86
CA VAL A 237 12.21 13.18 9.97
C VAL A 237 12.88 12.94 8.62
N CYS A 238 12.32 12.08 7.77
CA CYS A 238 12.89 11.74 6.46
C CYS A 238 12.41 12.63 5.31
N LYS A 239 11.51 13.57 5.57
CA LYS A 239 10.79 14.33 4.55
C LYS A 239 11.70 15.20 3.67
N ASP A 240 12.66 15.89 4.29
CA ASP A 240 13.55 16.81 3.57
C ASP A 240 14.52 16.05 2.64
N ASP A 241 14.88 14.84 3.01
CA ASP A 241 15.66 13.95 2.17
C ASP A 241 14.95 13.64 0.84
N PHE A 242 13.65 13.36 0.89
CA PHE A 242 12.86 13.10 -0.31
C PHE A 242 12.72 14.32 -1.22
N GLN A 243 12.65 15.53 -0.68
CA GLN A 243 12.49 16.74 -1.49
C GLN A 243 13.61 16.87 -2.52
N SER A 244 14.85 16.51 -2.13
CA SER A 244 16.02 16.62 -3.01
C SER A 244 15.99 15.67 -4.22
N ILE A 245 15.22 14.58 -4.18
CA ILE A 245 15.15 13.60 -5.27
C ILE A 245 14.33 14.13 -6.45
N PHE A 246 13.27 14.86 -6.17
CA PHE A 246 12.36 15.37 -7.20
C PHE A 246 12.97 16.46 -8.08
N ASP A 247 14.00 17.13 -7.58
CA ASP A 247 14.68 18.21 -8.31
C ASP A 247 15.84 17.71 -9.19
N ARG A 248 16.16 16.41 -9.17
CA ARG A 248 17.29 15.84 -9.91
C ARG A 248 16.84 15.12 -11.18
N VAL A 249 17.52 15.36 -12.28
CA VAL A 249 17.30 14.64 -13.55
C VAL A 249 17.89 13.23 -13.49
N HIS A 250 19.05 13.07 -12.84
CA HIS A 250 19.74 11.81 -12.65
C HIS A 250 20.04 11.59 -11.18
N VAL A 251 19.70 10.44 -10.65
CA VAL A 251 19.99 10.03 -9.27
C VAL A 251 21.01 8.91 -9.29
N GLU A 252 22.20 9.21 -8.80
CA GLU A 252 23.19 8.17 -8.49
C GLU A 252 22.90 7.63 -7.09
N HIS A 253 22.81 6.32 -6.98
CA HIS A 253 22.68 5.69 -5.68
C HIS A 253 24.03 5.66 -4.97
N PRO A 254 24.09 6.02 -3.68
CA PRO A 254 25.36 6.05 -2.93
C PRO A 254 25.86 4.64 -2.56
N VAL A 255 25.19 3.60 -3.01
CA VAL A 255 25.48 2.18 -2.73
C VAL A 255 25.56 1.39 -4.02
N VAL A 256 26.28 0.28 -3.96
CA VAL A 256 26.32 -0.66 -5.09
C VAL A 256 24.97 -1.39 -5.17
N VAL A 257 24.33 -1.34 -6.33
CA VAL A 257 23.11 -2.08 -6.67
C VAL A 257 23.50 -3.21 -7.62
N PRO A 258 23.31 -4.48 -7.25
CA PRO A 258 23.56 -5.61 -8.14
C PRO A 258 22.71 -5.56 -9.41
N ASP A 259 23.20 -6.14 -10.51
CA ASP A 259 22.48 -6.20 -11.80
C ASP A 259 21.13 -6.94 -11.71
N SER A 260 20.97 -7.83 -10.76
CA SER A 260 19.73 -8.55 -10.50
C SER A 260 18.76 -7.82 -9.56
N ALA A 261 19.15 -6.67 -8.99
CA ALA A 261 18.37 -5.88 -8.06
C ALA A 261 17.90 -4.57 -8.69
N SER A 262 16.90 -3.92 -8.10
CA SER A 262 16.50 -2.58 -8.51
C SER A 262 16.23 -1.65 -7.33
N VAL A 263 16.53 -0.38 -7.55
CA VAL A 263 16.17 0.74 -6.67
C VAL A 263 15.42 1.75 -7.51
N ASP A 264 14.15 1.98 -7.17
CA ASP A 264 13.32 2.94 -7.89
C ASP A 264 13.93 4.35 -7.83
N ARG A 265 13.78 5.13 -8.90
CA ARG A 265 14.29 6.50 -9.00
C ARG A 265 13.83 7.39 -7.84
N TYR A 266 12.62 7.20 -7.34
CA TYR A 266 12.05 7.97 -6.25
C TYR A 266 12.17 7.27 -4.89
N ALA A 267 12.92 6.17 -4.80
CA ALA A 267 13.36 5.60 -3.54
C ALA A 267 14.58 6.34 -3.01
N LEU A 268 14.76 6.35 -1.72
CA LEU A 268 15.90 6.95 -1.05
C LEU A 268 16.69 5.90 -0.29
N VAL A 269 17.87 5.60 -0.81
CA VAL A 269 18.84 4.71 -0.15
C VAL A 269 20.00 5.54 0.36
N LYS A 270 20.26 5.48 1.66
CA LYS A 270 21.39 6.18 2.29
C LYS A 270 22.68 5.34 2.21
N PRO A 271 23.88 5.99 2.30
CA PRO A 271 25.12 5.26 2.54
C PRO A 271 25.00 4.25 3.68
N GLU A 272 25.96 3.36 3.86
CA GLU A 272 26.00 2.28 4.86
C GLU A 272 24.84 1.25 4.71
N THR A 273 24.09 1.30 3.62
CA THR A 273 23.09 0.30 3.26
C THR A 273 23.70 -0.75 2.35
N HIS A 274 23.41 -2.02 2.61
CA HIS A 274 23.78 -3.14 1.75
C HIS A 274 22.58 -3.66 0.98
N ILE A 275 22.72 -3.80 -0.33
CA ILE A 275 21.72 -4.37 -1.23
C ILE A 275 22.30 -5.64 -1.85
N SER A 276 21.64 -6.77 -1.61
CA SER A 276 22.02 -8.07 -2.19
C SER A 276 21.33 -8.31 -3.53
N ASP A 277 21.63 -9.46 -4.16
CA ASP A 277 20.97 -9.89 -5.38
C ASP A 277 19.45 -10.00 -5.21
N ASN A 278 18.70 -9.75 -6.29
CA ASN A 278 17.25 -9.89 -6.37
C ASN A 278 16.46 -9.00 -5.40
N VAL A 279 17.08 -7.98 -4.84
CA VAL A 279 16.42 -7.02 -3.97
C VAL A 279 15.60 -6.03 -4.80
N LEU A 280 14.37 -5.77 -4.36
CA LEU A 280 13.52 -4.71 -4.87
C LEU A 280 13.39 -3.59 -3.84
N VAL A 281 13.78 -2.37 -4.19
CA VAL A 281 13.46 -1.16 -3.43
C VAL A 281 12.53 -0.31 -4.28
N ALA A 282 11.26 -0.31 -3.90
CA ALA A 282 10.19 0.31 -4.67
C ALA A 282 10.07 1.82 -4.40
N GLN A 283 9.18 2.46 -5.11
CA GLN A 283 8.97 3.90 -5.09
C GLN A 283 8.71 4.45 -3.68
N ARG A 284 9.34 5.57 -3.36
CA ARG A 284 9.23 6.25 -2.06
C ARG A 284 9.61 5.38 -0.86
N ALA A 285 10.27 4.25 -1.06
CA ALA A 285 10.90 3.54 0.03
C ALA A 285 12.09 4.36 0.56
N PHE A 286 12.28 4.32 1.88
CA PHE A 286 13.40 4.94 2.58
C PHE A 286 14.22 3.86 3.26
N VAL A 287 15.49 3.72 2.87
CA VAL A 287 16.39 2.68 3.40
C VAL A 287 17.67 3.34 3.91
N GLN A 288 17.96 3.17 5.20
CA GLN A 288 19.11 3.79 5.85
C GLN A 288 19.80 2.84 6.80
N ASN A 289 21.14 2.69 6.66
CA ASN A 289 21.95 1.83 7.52
C ASN A 289 21.31 0.46 7.71
N ALA A 290 20.97 -0.19 6.59
CA ALA A 290 20.22 -1.43 6.57
C ALA A 290 20.94 -2.48 5.74
N TRP A 291 20.68 -3.75 6.06
CA TRP A 291 21.09 -4.89 5.27
C TRP A 291 19.85 -5.53 4.63
N LEU A 292 19.79 -5.50 3.30
CA LEU A 292 18.76 -6.19 2.52
C LEU A 292 19.39 -7.44 1.90
N GLY A 293 19.07 -8.60 2.46
CA GLY A 293 19.52 -9.90 2.00
C GLY A 293 18.87 -10.33 0.69
N LYS A 294 19.38 -11.38 0.05
CA LYS A 294 18.93 -11.85 -1.26
C LYS A 294 17.41 -12.04 -1.32
N GLY A 295 16.78 -11.46 -2.35
CA GLY A 295 15.33 -11.56 -2.57
C GLY A 295 14.46 -10.79 -1.58
N ALA A 296 15.04 -10.01 -0.67
CA ALA A 296 14.27 -9.12 0.19
C ALA A 296 13.68 -7.96 -0.60
N ASN A 297 12.54 -7.44 -0.16
CA ASN A 297 11.96 -6.25 -0.76
C ASN A 297 11.62 -5.16 0.26
N ALA A 298 11.62 -3.92 -0.21
CA ALA A 298 11.04 -2.76 0.43
C ALA A 298 10.03 -2.18 -0.53
N GLN A 299 8.75 -2.54 -0.37
CA GLN A 299 7.68 -2.05 -1.22
C GLN A 299 7.41 -0.55 -1.00
N GLU A 300 6.44 0.01 -1.70
CA GLU A 300 6.19 1.44 -1.75
C GLU A 300 5.94 2.04 -0.36
N ASN A 301 6.52 3.21 -0.14
CA ASN A 301 6.38 3.96 1.10
C ASN A 301 6.89 3.23 2.36
N CYS A 302 7.71 2.18 2.23
CA CYS A 302 8.36 1.51 3.35
C CYS A 302 9.53 2.31 3.91
N TYR A 303 9.76 2.17 5.21
CA TYR A 303 10.92 2.75 5.91
C TYR A 303 11.68 1.62 6.59
N ILE A 304 12.94 1.39 6.18
CA ILE A 304 13.81 0.38 6.77
C ILE A 304 15.06 1.09 7.30
N ILE A 305 15.16 1.23 8.62
CA ILE A 305 16.17 2.07 9.26
C ILE A 305 16.90 1.27 10.34
N ASN A 306 18.24 1.24 10.29
CA ASN A 306 19.09 0.54 11.26
C ASN A 306 18.71 -0.93 11.46
N SER A 307 18.29 -1.60 10.39
CA SER A 307 17.64 -2.91 10.43
C SER A 307 18.31 -3.91 9.49
N ARG A 308 18.04 -5.19 9.72
CA ARG A 308 18.61 -6.26 8.93
C ARG A 308 17.50 -7.23 8.49
N LEU A 309 17.43 -7.48 7.18
CA LEU A 309 16.55 -8.44 6.52
C LEU A 309 17.44 -9.53 5.91
N GLU A 310 17.33 -10.77 6.41
CA GLU A 310 18.27 -11.84 6.03
C GLU A 310 18.04 -12.40 4.63
N GLY A 311 16.84 -12.30 4.07
CA GLY A 311 16.52 -12.67 2.69
C GLY A 311 15.11 -13.20 2.50
N ASN A 312 14.60 -13.10 1.26
CA ASN A 312 13.22 -13.43 0.90
C ASN A 312 12.18 -12.80 1.84
N ASN A 313 12.47 -11.60 2.34
CA ASN A 313 11.56 -10.89 3.22
C ASN A 313 10.61 -10.04 2.40
N VAL A 314 9.32 -10.15 2.69
CA VAL A 314 8.30 -9.24 2.13
C VAL A 314 8.04 -8.13 3.14
N THR A 315 8.28 -6.88 2.72
CA THR A 315 7.92 -5.68 3.47
C THR A 315 6.85 -4.94 2.70
N ALA A 316 5.58 -5.20 3.05
CA ALA A 316 4.44 -4.65 2.31
C ALA A 316 4.29 -3.14 2.48
N HIS A 317 3.52 -2.52 1.58
CA HIS A 317 3.38 -1.07 1.44
C HIS A 317 3.18 -0.32 2.77
N GLY A 318 3.95 0.72 2.98
CA GLY A 318 3.84 1.62 4.12
C GLY A 318 4.41 1.08 5.44
N ALA A 319 4.94 -0.15 5.48
CA ALA A 319 5.55 -0.72 6.67
C ALA A 319 6.79 0.06 7.11
N LYS A 320 7.01 0.14 8.41
CA LYS A 320 8.14 0.81 9.04
C LYS A 320 8.89 -0.15 9.94
N ILE A 321 10.15 -0.36 9.64
CA ILE A 321 11.03 -1.33 10.30
C ILE A 321 12.26 -0.60 10.82
N LEU A 322 12.34 -0.42 12.14
CA LEU A 322 13.40 0.33 12.80
C LEU A 322 14.08 -0.55 13.85
N TYR A 323 15.42 -0.57 13.85
CA TYR A 323 16.22 -1.33 14.82
C TYR A 323 15.75 -2.77 14.97
N THR A 324 15.45 -3.43 13.85
CA THR A 324 14.84 -4.77 13.80
C THR A 324 15.71 -5.71 12.96
N GLU A 325 15.80 -6.96 13.41
CA GLU A 325 16.41 -8.07 12.68
C GLU A 325 15.29 -9.03 12.28
N LEU A 326 15.09 -9.21 10.96
CA LEU A 326 14.15 -10.17 10.39
C LEU A 326 14.95 -11.36 9.82
N ASP A 327 14.71 -12.55 10.32
CA ASP A 327 15.25 -13.76 9.71
C ASP A 327 14.58 -14.03 8.35
N GLN A 328 15.09 -15.03 7.62
CA GLN A 328 14.63 -15.35 6.27
C GLN A 328 13.13 -15.64 6.19
N ASN A 329 12.55 -15.39 5.02
CA ASN A 329 11.15 -15.74 4.70
C ASN A 329 10.11 -15.10 5.63
N THR A 330 10.42 -13.94 6.22
CA THR A 330 9.48 -13.20 7.07
C THR A 330 8.62 -12.27 6.23
N PHE A 331 7.32 -12.31 6.44
CA PHE A 331 6.35 -11.37 5.86
C PHE A 331 6.00 -10.29 6.87
N VAL A 332 6.08 -9.03 6.45
CA VAL A 332 5.62 -7.85 7.22
C VAL A 332 4.50 -7.19 6.45
N GLY A 333 3.29 -7.24 6.99
CA GLY A 333 2.08 -6.75 6.33
C GLY A 333 1.98 -5.23 6.23
N PHE A 334 1.01 -4.76 5.45
CA PHE A 334 0.74 -3.35 5.17
C PHE A 334 0.72 -2.48 6.43
N ASN A 335 1.31 -1.28 6.35
CA ASN A 335 1.30 -0.29 7.41
C ASN A 335 1.72 -0.81 8.80
N SER A 336 2.44 -1.95 8.88
CA SER A 336 2.98 -2.45 10.15
C SER A 336 4.12 -1.57 10.66
N PHE A 337 4.27 -1.50 11.98
CA PHE A 337 5.29 -0.72 12.65
C PHE A 337 6.11 -1.64 13.57
N LEU A 338 7.34 -1.92 13.20
CA LEU A 338 8.28 -2.73 13.96
C LEU A 338 9.40 -1.83 14.47
N ASN A 339 9.47 -1.60 15.76
CA ASN A 339 10.42 -0.67 16.35
C ASN A 339 11.15 -1.27 17.56
N GLY A 340 12.38 -1.69 17.34
CA GLY A 340 13.33 -2.00 18.41
C GLY A 340 13.98 -0.73 18.96
N ARG A 341 15.15 -0.90 19.62
CA ARG A 341 16.00 0.21 20.12
C ARG A 341 17.44 -0.04 19.68
N PRO A 342 18.30 0.99 19.65
CA PRO A 342 19.67 0.84 19.17
C PRO A 342 20.46 -0.29 19.85
N ASP A 343 20.30 -0.43 21.16
CA ASP A 343 20.98 -1.43 22.01
C ASP A 343 20.10 -2.65 22.36
N LYS A 344 18.85 -2.66 21.92
CA LYS A 344 17.83 -3.68 22.21
C LYS A 344 16.99 -3.94 20.95
N LYS A 345 17.64 -4.47 19.93
CA LYS A 345 16.94 -4.75 18.68
C LYS A 345 15.78 -5.72 18.87
N LEU A 346 14.72 -5.48 18.13
CA LEU A 346 13.64 -6.42 17.94
C LEU A 346 14.13 -7.56 17.02
N LYS A 347 13.87 -8.81 17.40
CA LYS A 347 14.20 -9.99 16.59
C LYS A 347 12.95 -10.74 16.19
N ILE A 348 12.81 -11.01 14.91
CA ILE A 348 11.71 -11.81 14.35
C ILE A 348 12.31 -13.02 13.67
N GLY A 349 11.94 -14.20 14.15
CA GLY A 349 12.46 -15.46 13.65
C GLY A 349 11.96 -15.81 12.25
N GLU A 350 12.62 -16.79 11.64
CA GLU A 350 12.36 -17.25 10.27
C GLU A 350 10.89 -17.67 10.06
N GLY A 351 10.34 -17.37 8.88
CA GLY A 351 9.02 -17.79 8.45
C GLY A 351 7.87 -17.19 9.26
N CYS A 352 8.09 -16.08 9.98
CA CYS A 352 7.00 -15.40 10.67
C CYS A 352 6.10 -14.63 9.69
N ILE A 353 4.81 -14.61 10.00
CA ILE A 353 3.79 -13.82 9.31
C ILE A 353 3.32 -12.71 10.25
N ILE A 354 3.82 -11.49 10.01
CA ILE A 354 3.35 -10.30 10.72
C ILE A 354 2.12 -9.77 9.97
N MET A 355 0.96 -9.88 10.60
CA MET A 355 -0.30 -9.46 9.99
C MET A 355 -0.29 -7.96 9.63
N PRO A 356 -1.05 -7.56 8.60
CA PRO A 356 -1.21 -6.14 8.28
C PRO A 356 -1.59 -5.30 9.50
N HIS A 357 -1.07 -4.06 9.54
CA HIS A 357 -1.35 -3.11 10.61
C HIS A 357 -0.90 -3.56 12.01
N THR A 358 0.07 -4.45 12.12
CA THR A 358 0.64 -4.87 13.41
C THR A 358 1.62 -3.81 13.93
N ILE A 359 1.55 -3.51 15.22
CA ILE A 359 2.47 -2.59 15.90
C ILE A 359 3.27 -3.38 16.93
N ILE A 360 4.60 -3.39 16.77
CA ILE A 360 5.53 -3.90 17.78
C ILE A 360 6.46 -2.74 18.15
N ASP A 361 6.36 -2.23 19.36
CA ASP A 361 7.16 -1.10 19.84
C ASP A 361 7.56 -1.32 21.29
N SER A 362 8.75 -1.89 21.53
CA SER A 362 9.17 -2.28 22.86
C SER A 362 10.45 -1.59 23.32
N GLU A 363 10.43 -1.09 24.54
CA GLU A 363 11.60 -0.58 25.26
C GLU A 363 12.50 -1.70 25.82
N LYS A 364 12.00 -2.93 25.86
CA LYS A 364 12.74 -4.11 26.30
C LYS A 364 13.19 -4.94 25.10
N PRO A 365 14.28 -5.73 25.22
CA PRO A 365 14.60 -6.71 24.20
C PRO A 365 13.43 -7.65 23.96
N LEU A 366 13.07 -7.84 22.69
CA LEU A 366 11.94 -8.67 22.32
C LEU A 366 12.34 -9.61 21.18
N ASN A 367 11.95 -10.87 21.31
CA ASN A 367 12.22 -11.91 20.34
C ASN A 367 10.93 -12.68 20.04
N ILE A 368 10.51 -12.68 18.78
CA ILE A 368 9.42 -13.49 18.27
C ILE A 368 10.03 -14.79 17.71
N PRO A 369 9.63 -15.95 18.20
CA PRO A 369 10.17 -17.22 17.71
C PRO A 369 9.83 -17.46 16.24
N ALA A 370 10.60 -18.30 15.55
CA ALA A 370 10.35 -18.68 14.17
C ALA A 370 8.96 -19.34 13.98
N GLY A 371 8.36 -19.17 12.79
CA GLY A 371 7.10 -19.78 12.42
C GLY A 371 5.89 -19.31 13.22
N HIS A 372 5.85 -18.03 13.58
CA HIS A 372 4.71 -17.45 14.31
C HIS A 372 3.89 -16.51 13.45
N LEU A 373 2.57 -16.60 13.60
CA LEU A 373 1.60 -15.59 13.22
C LEU A 373 1.58 -14.53 14.32
N VAL A 374 1.66 -13.23 13.93
CA VAL A 374 1.76 -12.10 14.86
C VAL A 374 0.75 -11.03 14.47
N TRP A 375 0.02 -10.48 15.45
CA TRP A 375 -1.00 -9.46 15.20
C TRP A 375 -1.11 -8.44 16.33
N GLY A 376 -1.72 -7.30 16.03
CA GLY A 376 -2.14 -6.31 17.01
C GLY A 376 -1.02 -5.46 17.59
N LEU A 377 -1.11 -5.14 18.88
CA LEU A 377 -0.21 -4.21 19.58
C LEU A 377 0.65 -4.95 20.61
N ILE A 378 1.96 -4.97 20.39
CA ILE A 378 2.95 -5.57 21.28
C ILE A 378 3.90 -4.46 21.76
N THR A 379 3.86 -4.11 23.04
CA THR A 379 4.68 -3.06 23.66
C THR A 379 5.64 -3.62 24.70
N SER A 380 5.44 -4.86 25.09
CA SER A 380 6.23 -5.54 26.10
C SER A 380 6.35 -7.05 25.83
N PRO A 381 7.33 -7.76 26.41
CA PRO A 381 7.41 -9.22 26.30
C PRO A 381 6.15 -9.94 26.81
N GLU A 382 5.44 -9.36 27.74
CA GLU A 382 4.21 -9.90 28.31
C GLU A 382 3.05 -9.92 27.29
N ASP A 383 3.08 -9.01 26.29
CA ASP A 383 2.06 -8.95 25.23
C ASP A 383 2.25 -10.05 24.18
N VAL A 384 3.44 -10.65 24.08
CA VAL A 384 3.78 -11.63 23.02
C VAL A 384 2.85 -12.82 23.04
N GLU A 385 2.57 -13.38 24.21
CA GLU A 385 1.71 -14.57 24.34
C GLU A 385 0.27 -14.29 23.89
N ALA A 386 -0.22 -13.04 24.08
CA ALA A 386 -1.57 -12.66 23.70
C ALA A 386 -1.72 -12.29 22.21
N HIS A 387 -0.61 -12.01 21.53
CA HIS A 387 -0.59 -11.47 20.16
C HIS A 387 0.23 -12.32 19.18
N THR A 388 0.64 -13.53 19.60
CA THR A 388 1.33 -14.47 18.71
C THR A 388 0.84 -15.90 18.90
N LEU A 389 0.91 -16.68 17.83
CA LEU A 389 0.65 -18.12 17.88
C LEU A 389 1.52 -18.80 16.82
N ALA A 390 2.10 -19.95 17.16
CA ALA A 390 2.82 -20.76 16.19
C ALA A 390 1.89 -21.11 15.01
N ILE A 391 2.39 -20.98 13.77
CA ILE A 391 1.60 -21.12 12.54
C ILE A 391 0.96 -22.52 12.46
N ASP A 392 1.70 -23.58 12.85
CA ASP A 392 1.18 -24.95 12.89
C ASP A 392 0.02 -25.11 13.88
N LYS A 393 0.10 -24.43 15.03
CA LYS A 393 -1.00 -24.40 16.02
C LYS A 393 -2.20 -23.62 15.49
N PHE A 394 -1.97 -22.48 14.82
CA PHE A 394 -3.04 -21.72 14.21
C PHE A 394 -3.73 -22.53 13.10
N ALA A 395 -2.94 -23.21 12.25
CA ALA A 395 -3.47 -24.09 11.21
C ALA A 395 -4.31 -25.24 11.76
N SER A 396 -4.06 -25.71 12.99
CA SER A 396 -4.86 -26.76 13.63
C SER A 396 -6.22 -26.30 14.15
N ILE A 397 -6.48 -24.99 14.18
CA ILE A 397 -7.77 -24.45 14.63
C ILE A 397 -8.87 -24.81 13.63
N SER A 398 -9.97 -25.34 14.17
CA SER A 398 -11.20 -25.59 13.42
C SER A 398 -12.39 -25.09 14.24
N GLY A 399 -13.12 -24.12 13.70
CA GLY A 399 -14.23 -23.46 14.38
C GLY A 399 -13.81 -22.18 15.11
N HIS A 400 -14.29 -21.95 16.31
CA HIS A 400 -14.11 -20.71 17.06
C HIS A 400 -12.81 -20.66 17.88
N PHE A 401 -12.09 -19.56 17.78
CA PHE A 401 -10.93 -19.25 18.61
C PHE A 401 -10.91 -17.76 18.94
N SER A 402 -10.62 -17.42 20.20
CA SER A 402 -10.50 -16.02 20.64
C SER A 402 -9.36 -15.87 21.64
N VAL A 403 -8.60 -14.80 21.50
CA VAL A 403 -7.58 -14.37 22.46
C VAL A 403 -7.48 -12.84 22.45
N GLY A 404 -7.63 -12.23 23.60
CA GLY A 404 -7.65 -10.77 23.70
C GLY A 404 -8.73 -10.17 22.77
N ASN A 405 -8.32 -9.26 21.89
CA ASN A 405 -9.18 -8.60 20.93
C ASN A 405 -9.25 -9.32 19.55
N LEU A 406 -8.66 -10.51 19.46
CA LEU A 406 -8.77 -11.36 18.29
C LEU A 406 -9.97 -12.28 18.38
N PHE A 407 -10.75 -12.30 17.31
CA PHE A 407 -11.77 -13.30 17.01
C PHE A 407 -11.40 -14.02 15.73
N PHE A 408 -11.40 -15.35 15.79
CA PHE A 408 -11.23 -16.19 14.61
C PHE A 408 -12.32 -17.26 14.57
N GLU A 409 -12.82 -17.52 13.37
CA GLU A 409 -13.80 -18.60 13.12
C GLU A 409 -13.51 -19.25 11.78
N GLY A 410 -13.61 -20.57 11.72
CA GLY A 410 -13.44 -21.37 10.51
C GLY A 410 -12.19 -22.22 10.49
N SER A 411 -11.56 -22.34 9.32
CA SER A 411 -10.40 -23.19 9.09
C SER A 411 -9.09 -22.41 9.22
N GLY A 412 -8.31 -22.69 10.27
CA GLY A 412 -6.96 -22.15 10.45
C GLY A 412 -6.01 -22.61 9.34
N ALA A 413 -6.14 -23.86 8.87
CA ALA A 413 -5.34 -24.36 7.74
C ALA A 413 -5.58 -23.55 6.47
N ALA A 414 -6.85 -23.31 6.11
CA ALA A 414 -7.17 -22.52 4.91
C ALA A 414 -6.70 -21.07 5.02
N PHE A 415 -6.69 -20.50 6.23
CA PHE A 415 -6.15 -19.16 6.48
C PHE A 415 -4.63 -19.13 6.25
N VAL A 416 -3.89 -20.07 6.82
CA VAL A 416 -2.44 -20.16 6.67
C VAL A 416 -2.06 -20.40 5.22
N ASP A 417 -2.69 -21.37 4.56
CA ASP A 417 -2.45 -21.68 3.13
C ASP A 417 -2.65 -20.46 2.24
N ALA A 418 -3.70 -19.66 2.52
CA ALA A 418 -3.98 -18.44 1.73
C ALA A 418 -2.86 -17.39 1.88
N PHE A 419 -2.31 -17.21 3.09
CA PHE A 419 -1.20 -16.29 3.33
C PHE A 419 0.11 -16.81 2.73
N GLU A 420 0.44 -18.08 2.92
CA GLU A 420 1.66 -18.69 2.36
C GLU A 420 1.67 -18.60 0.83
N HIS A 421 0.55 -18.94 0.19
CA HIS A 421 0.40 -18.82 -1.27
C HIS A 421 0.59 -17.38 -1.75
N ARG A 422 0.02 -16.43 -1.03
CA ARG A 422 0.16 -15.00 -1.36
C ARG A 422 1.60 -14.50 -1.18
N ILE A 423 2.27 -14.86 -0.09
CA ILE A 423 3.67 -14.50 0.17
C ILE A 423 4.56 -15.04 -0.94
N GLN A 424 4.37 -16.31 -1.31
CA GLN A 424 5.08 -16.95 -2.42
C GLN A 424 4.86 -16.16 -3.72
N HIS A 425 3.62 -15.83 -4.05
CA HIS A 425 3.28 -15.05 -5.25
C HIS A 425 3.96 -13.67 -5.27
N ILE A 426 3.97 -12.96 -4.14
CA ILE A 426 4.64 -11.66 -4.02
C ILE A 426 6.15 -11.79 -4.24
N LEU A 427 6.78 -12.81 -3.67
CA LEU A 427 8.22 -13.05 -3.87
C LEU A 427 8.54 -13.38 -5.34
N GLU A 428 7.71 -14.18 -5.99
CA GLU A 428 7.83 -14.49 -7.42
C GLU A 428 7.66 -13.23 -8.27
N ALA A 429 6.60 -12.46 -8.06
CA ALA A 429 6.33 -11.22 -8.78
C ALA A 429 7.47 -10.19 -8.61
N ASN A 430 8.04 -10.11 -7.41
CA ASN A 430 9.18 -9.24 -7.14
C ASN A 430 10.51 -9.74 -7.72
N GLY A 431 10.58 -10.98 -8.19
CA GLY A 431 11.80 -11.57 -8.76
C GLY A 431 12.79 -12.06 -7.71
N ALA A 432 12.33 -12.38 -6.50
CA ALA A 432 13.18 -12.88 -5.42
C ALA A 432 13.91 -14.18 -5.78
N PHE A 433 13.30 -15.01 -6.63
CA PHE A 433 13.81 -16.31 -7.06
C PHE A 433 14.51 -16.28 -8.44
N PHE A 434 14.85 -15.11 -8.97
CA PHE A 434 15.59 -14.99 -10.21
C PHE A 434 16.95 -15.72 -10.11
N ASP A 435 17.21 -16.62 -11.04
CA ASP A 435 18.40 -17.48 -11.06
C ASP A 435 19.47 -17.07 -12.08
N GLY A 436 19.23 -15.94 -12.77
CA GLY A 436 20.08 -15.45 -13.87
C GLY A 436 19.50 -15.68 -15.25
N THR A 437 18.48 -16.53 -15.37
CA THR A 437 17.81 -16.87 -16.64
C THR A 437 16.30 -16.81 -16.52
N ASP A 438 15.74 -17.47 -15.54
CA ASP A 438 14.31 -17.62 -15.32
C ASP A 438 13.83 -16.92 -14.04
N ASN A 439 12.52 -16.79 -13.86
CA ASN A 439 11.85 -16.17 -12.71
C ASN A 439 12.17 -14.68 -12.55
N GLN A 440 12.23 -13.94 -13.65
CA GLN A 440 12.33 -12.48 -13.63
C GLN A 440 11.05 -11.86 -13.04
N GLY A 441 11.22 -10.89 -12.16
CA GLY A 441 10.14 -10.08 -11.60
C GLY A 441 10.50 -8.60 -11.58
N HIS A 442 9.81 -7.83 -10.75
CA HIS A 442 9.97 -6.37 -10.70
C HIS A 442 11.42 -5.92 -10.46
N ALA A 443 12.18 -6.64 -9.65
CA ALA A 443 13.59 -6.30 -9.40
C ALA A 443 14.45 -6.31 -10.67
N GLN A 444 14.14 -7.13 -11.65
CA GLN A 444 14.87 -7.22 -12.91
C GLN A 444 14.22 -6.38 -14.02
N LEU A 445 12.89 -6.30 -14.05
CA LEU A 445 12.13 -5.68 -15.14
C LEU A 445 12.00 -4.17 -15.00
N ASN A 446 11.99 -3.65 -13.76
CA ASN A 446 11.78 -2.22 -13.48
C ASN A 446 13.05 -1.36 -13.53
N GLN A 447 14.22 -1.94 -13.81
CA GLN A 447 15.50 -1.23 -13.86
C GLN A 447 15.56 -0.12 -14.93
N ASN A 448 14.77 -0.23 -15.99
CA ASN A 448 14.80 0.66 -17.14
C ASN A 448 13.55 1.51 -17.31
N ILE A 449 12.85 1.82 -16.22
CA ILE A 449 11.70 2.71 -16.29
C ILE A 449 12.16 4.14 -16.57
N SER A 450 11.68 4.71 -17.65
CA SER A 450 11.88 6.13 -17.97
C SER A 450 10.82 6.96 -17.27
N PHE A 451 11.24 7.90 -16.43
CA PHE A 451 10.34 8.79 -15.71
C PHE A 451 10.25 10.16 -16.37
N ASN A 452 9.04 10.62 -16.56
CA ASN A 452 8.72 11.85 -17.24
C ASN A 452 7.79 12.72 -16.38
N THR A 453 7.65 13.98 -16.77
CA THR A 453 6.84 14.95 -16.03
C THR A 453 5.79 15.57 -16.93
N LEU A 454 4.56 15.66 -16.45
CA LEU A 454 3.48 16.45 -17.02
C LEU A 454 3.21 17.65 -16.14
N GLN A 455 3.23 18.85 -16.70
CA GLN A 455 2.87 20.08 -16.00
C GLN A 455 1.52 20.58 -16.46
N PRO A 456 0.66 21.01 -15.52
CA PRO A 456 -0.59 21.69 -15.87
C PRO A 456 -0.33 23.14 -16.30
N TYR A 457 -1.38 23.89 -16.50
CA TYR A 457 -1.31 25.32 -16.73
C TYR A 457 -0.66 26.05 -15.55
N SER A 458 0.34 26.87 -15.85
CA SER A 458 0.99 27.70 -14.83
C SER A 458 0.17 28.91 -14.43
N GLU A 459 -0.71 29.39 -15.33
CA GLU A 459 -1.53 30.60 -15.17
C GLU A 459 -2.91 30.41 -15.78
N GLY A 460 -3.86 31.27 -15.40
CA GLY A 460 -5.21 31.33 -15.96
C GLY A 460 -6.30 30.68 -15.10
N GLU A 461 -7.51 30.62 -15.61
CA GLU A 461 -8.71 30.14 -14.91
C GLU A 461 -8.66 28.64 -14.64
N LEU A 462 -8.03 27.87 -15.52
CA LEU A 462 -7.87 26.42 -15.39
C LEU A 462 -6.66 26.01 -14.56
N LYS A 463 -6.01 26.94 -13.90
CA LYS A 463 -4.87 26.67 -13.01
C LYS A 463 -5.23 25.57 -12.00
N GLY A 464 -4.38 24.53 -11.92
CA GLY A 464 -4.61 23.37 -11.06
C GLY A 464 -5.44 22.26 -11.70
N LEU A 465 -6.00 22.47 -12.89
CA LEU A 465 -6.69 21.43 -13.64
C LEU A 465 -5.94 21.11 -14.94
N TYR A 466 -5.82 19.83 -15.23
CA TYR A 466 -5.29 19.39 -16.51
C TYR A 466 -6.34 19.52 -17.61
N PRO A 467 -5.94 19.94 -18.83
CA PRO A 467 -6.81 19.86 -19.99
C PRO A 467 -7.15 18.41 -20.31
N THR A 468 -8.03 18.21 -21.28
CA THR A 468 -8.22 16.88 -21.86
C THR A 468 -6.96 16.48 -22.59
N ILE A 469 -6.27 15.47 -22.05
CA ILE A 469 -5.06 14.89 -22.63
C ILE A 469 -5.33 13.42 -22.88
N VAL A 470 -5.17 12.99 -24.12
CA VAL A 470 -5.24 11.58 -24.49
C VAL A 470 -3.90 11.23 -25.15
N ILE A 471 -3.14 10.37 -24.52
CA ILE A 471 -1.88 9.87 -25.03
C ILE A 471 -2.05 8.36 -25.22
N ARG A 472 -1.80 7.91 -26.43
CA ARG A 472 -1.84 6.48 -26.81
C ARG A 472 -0.57 6.12 -27.52
N PRO A 473 -0.10 4.83 -27.36
CA PRO A 473 1.05 4.35 -28.11
C PRO A 473 0.82 4.45 -29.61
#